data_9b8b525765e777467a387afd0fe6f0b4
#
_entry.id   9b8b525765e777467a387afd0fe6f0b4
#
_cell.length_a   1.000
_cell.length_b   1.000
_cell.length_c   1.000
_cell.angle_alpha   90.00
_cell.angle_beta   90.00
_cell.angle_gamma   90.00
#
_symmetry.space_group_name_H-M   'P 1'
#
loop_
_entity.id
_entity.type
_entity.pdbx_description
1 polymer ?
#
loop_
_entity_poly.entity_id
_entity_poly.type
_entity_poly.pdbx_seq_one_letter_code
_entity_poly.pdbx_strand_id
1 'polypeptide(L)'
;AMSKVSAISGSTGDDLQSLADKAKEMGAKTKFSASESAEALQYMAMAGWDTESMLNGIDGIMSLAAADGLDLATTSDIVTDALTAFGLKASDSTHFADVLAKASSSANTNVAMLGESFKYVAPLAGTMGYSVEDVSLALGLMANASVKGSMAGTSLITALSNLASPTEQRALCMGKYGISISDTEG
;
A
#
# COMPACT_ATOMS: atom_id res chain seq x y z
N ALA A 1 -1.65 25.46 1.62
CA ALA A 1 -1.51 24.00 1.89
C ALA A 1 -1.38 23.73 3.40
N MET A 2 -0.33 24.23 4.10
CA MET A 2 -0.07 23.92 5.53
C MET A 2 -1.23 24.24 6.49
N SER A 3 -2.03 25.31 6.25
CA SER A 3 -3.22 25.58 7.08
C SER A 3 -4.26 24.46 7.01
N LYS A 4 -4.38 23.76 5.89
CA LYS A 4 -5.26 22.59 5.76
C LYS A 4 -4.69 21.39 6.51
N VAL A 5 -3.37 21.16 6.42
CA VAL A 5 -2.70 20.11 7.19
C VAL A 5 -2.96 20.31 8.68
N SER A 6 -2.72 21.51 9.21
CA SER A 6 -2.99 21.85 10.62
C SER A 6 -4.46 21.64 11.01
N ALA A 7 -5.40 22.04 10.14
CA ALA A 7 -6.83 21.91 10.43
C ALA A 7 -7.29 20.44 10.49
N ILE A 8 -6.68 19.55 9.72
CA ILE A 8 -7.07 18.14 9.64
C ILE A 8 -6.33 17.31 10.70
N SER A 9 -5.00 17.48 10.81
CA SER A 9 -4.17 16.70 11.74
C SER A 9 -4.23 17.21 13.17
N GLY A 10 -4.66 18.45 13.39
CA GLY A 10 -4.56 19.13 14.68
C GLY A 10 -3.14 19.56 15.05
N SER A 11 -2.16 19.38 14.18
CA SER A 11 -0.76 19.76 14.42
C SER A 11 -0.61 21.27 14.53
N THR A 12 0.08 21.73 15.55
CA THR A 12 0.34 23.15 15.86
C THR A 12 1.80 23.35 16.31
N GLY A 13 2.25 24.58 16.39
CA GLY A 13 3.58 24.90 16.93
C GLY A 13 4.70 24.17 16.18
N ASP A 14 5.58 23.50 16.94
CA ASP A 14 6.77 22.83 16.43
C ASP A 14 6.44 21.67 15.48
N ASP A 15 5.35 20.95 15.71
CA ASP A 15 4.88 19.87 14.86
C ASP A 15 4.52 20.38 13.46
N LEU A 16 3.74 21.47 13.40
CA LEU A 16 3.39 22.09 12.13
C LEU A 16 4.60 22.66 11.41
N GLN A 17 5.55 23.21 12.15
CA GLN A 17 6.81 23.70 11.60
C GLN A 17 7.64 22.55 11.00
N SER A 18 7.74 21.43 11.70
CA SER A 18 8.46 20.22 11.22
C SER A 18 7.84 19.70 9.93
N LEU A 19 6.52 19.63 9.84
CA LEU A 19 5.80 19.25 8.61
C LEU A 19 6.04 20.25 7.47
N ALA A 20 6.07 21.54 7.78
CA ALA A 20 6.35 22.58 6.77
C ALA A 20 7.79 22.49 6.24
N ASP A 21 8.76 22.22 7.10
CA ASP A 21 10.16 22.09 6.70
C ASP A 21 10.37 20.79 5.92
N LYS A 22 9.70 19.68 6.30
CA LYS A 22 9.69 18.45 5.51
C LYS A 22 9.07 18.65 4.13
N ALA A 23 7.98 19.40 4.01
CA ALA A 23 7.38 19.73 2.71
C ALA A 23 8.35 20.52 1.81
N LYS A 24 9.11 21.48 2.36
CA LYS A 24 10.14 22.20 1.63
C LYS A 24 11.29 21.29 1.21
N GLU A 25 11.74 20.41 2.11
CA GLU A 25 12.78 19.43 1.83
C GLU A 25 12.39 18.53 0.66
N MET A 26 11.17 18.00 0.70
CA MET A 26 10.65 17.14 -0.37
C MET A 26 10.50 17.89 -1.69
N GLY A 27 10.06 19.15 -1.65
CA GLY A 27 10.01 20.03 -2.82
C GLY A 27 11.38 20.33 -3.45
N ALA A 28 12.45 20.26 -2.64
CA ALA A 28 13.82 20.42 -3.14
C ALA A 28 14.43 19.10 -3.67
N LYS A 29 13.98 17.95 -3.16
CA LYS A 29 14.53 16.61 -3.48
C LYS A 29 13.79 15.88 -4.59
N THR A 30 12.56 16.26 -4.89
CA THR A 30 11.69 15.54 -5.83
C THR A 30 11.26 16.43 -6.99
N LYS A 31 10.54 15.88 -7.95
CA LYS A 31 9.93 16.66 -9.05
C LYS A 31 8.75 17.54 -8.62
N PHE A 32 8.27 17.37 -7.39
CA PHE A 32 7.13 18.09 -6.85
C PHE A 32 7.57 19.38 -6.16
N SER A 33 6.69 20.36 -6.12
CA SER A 33 6.90 21.60 -5.36
C SER A 33 6.65 21.37 -3.86
N ALA A 34 7.11 22.32 -3.03
CA ALA A 34 6.80 22.31 -1.60
C ALA A 34 5.29 22.38 -1.32
N SER A 35 4.52 23.03 -2.21
CA SER A 35 3.05 23.09 -2.08
C SER A 35 2.40 21.74 -2.35
N GLU A 36 2.85 21.02 -3.38
CA GLU A 36 2.38 19.68 -3.68
C GLU A 36 2.79 18.68 -2.58
N SER A 37 4.00 18.84 -2.03
CA SER A 37 4.44 18.05 -0.86
C SER A 37 3.55 18.28 0.37
N ALA A 38 3.12 19.53 0.60
CA ALA A 38 2.17 19.85 1.65
C ALA A 38 0.75 19.32 1.36
N GLU A 39 0.38 19.12 0.10
CA GLU A 39 -0.86 18.43 -0.28
C GLU A 39 -0.76 16.93 0.03
N ALA A 40 0.38 16.28 -0.23
CA ALA A 40 0.61 14.90 0.17
C ALA A 40 0.45 14.73 1.69
N LEU A 41 1.04 15.63 2.51
CA LEU A 41 0.82 15.63 3.96
C LEU A 41 -0.66 15.80 4.35
N GLN A 42 -1.42 16.60 3.59
CA GLN A 42 -2.86 16.75 3.82
C GLN A 42 -3.60 15.42 3.59
N TYR A 43 -3.30 14.67 2.54
CA TYR A 43 -3.92 13.36 2.29
C TYR A 43 -3.57 12.34 3.36
N MET A 44 -2.31 12.31 3.82
CA MET A 44 -1.90 11.45 4.94
C MET A 44 -2.64 11.83 6.24
N ALA A 45 -2.80 13.13 6.53
CA ALA A 45 -3.59 13.58 7.68
C ALA A 45 -5.07 13.16 7.56
N MET A 46 -5.66 13.20 6.35
CA MET A 46 -7.01 12.71 6.10
C MET A 46 -7.13 11.20 6.32
N ALA A 47 -6.09 10.43 6.05
CA ALA A 47 -5.99 9.00 6.36
C ALA A 47 -5.76 8.73 7.87
N GLY A 48 -5.68 9.77 8.70
CA GLY A 48 -5.54 9.65 10.16
C GLY A 48 -4.11 9.52 10.66
N TRP A 49 -3.11 9.80 9.83
CA TRP A 49 -1.72 9.78 10.26
C TRP A 49 -1.39 10.98 11.16
N ASP A 50 -0.69 10.72 12.25
CA ASP A 50 -0.13 11.74 13.13
C ASP A 50 1.13 12.39 12.53
N THR A 51 1.66 13.41 13.18
CA THR A 51 2.84 14.18 12.74
C THR A 51 4.04 13.25 12.49
N GLU A 52 4.33 12.33 13.39
CA GLU A 52 5.46 11.40 13.27
C GLU A 52 5.29 10.46 12.07
N SER A 53 4.12 9.88 11.92
CA SER A 53 3.77 9.02 10.79
C SER A 53 3.88 9.77 9.45
N MET A 54 3.41 11.00 9.38
CA MET A 54 3.53 11.83 8.18
C MET A 54 4.98 12.14 7.82
N LEU A 55 5.82 12.48 8.81
CA LEU A 55 7.25 12.75 8.59
C LEU A 55 8.00 11.51 8.11
N ASN A 56 7.66 10.34 8.64
CA ASN A 56 8.31 9.06 8.30
C ASN A 56 7.81 8.47 6.98
N GLY A 57 6.57 8.76 6.58
CA GLY A 57 5.92 8.12 5.43
C GLY A 57 5.99 8.89 4.12
N ILE A 58 6.19 10.21 4.16
CA ILE A 58 6.10 11.06 2.97
C ILE A 58 7.13 10.71 1.87
N ASP A 59 8.34 10.30 2.24
CA ASP A 59 9.40 9.96 1.30
C ASP A 59 8.98 8.80 0.38
N GLY A 60 8.38 7.74 0.93
CA GLY A 60 7.88 6.60 0.17
C GLY A 60 6.74 6.99 -0.78
N ILE A 61 5.76 7.74 -0.29
CA ILE A 61 4.62 8.21 -1.09
C ILE A 61 5.09 9.06 -2.27
N MET A 62 5.96 10.04 -2.02
CA MET A 62 6.42 10.93 -3.08
C MET A 62 7.36 10.23 -4.08
N SER A 63 8.17 9.28 -3.62
CA SER A 63 9.02 8.46 -4.48
C SER A 63 8.17 7.60 -5.41
N LEU A 64 7.12 6.95 -4.90
CA LEU A 64 6.21 6.15 -5.70
C LEU A 64 5.43 6.99 -6.72
N ALA A 65 4.90 8.14 -6.30
CA ALA A 65 4.23 9.08 -7.20
C ALA A 65 5.15 9.59 -8.31
N ALA A 66 6.42 9.83 -7.98
CA ALA A 66 7.42 10.28 -8.95
C ALA A 66 7.77 9.17 -9.97
N ALA A 67 7.91 7.94 -9.51
CA ALA A 67 8.30 6.79 -10.34
C ALA A 67 7.22 6.40 -11.35
N ASP A 68 5.96 6.34 -10.93
CA ASP A 68 4.84 5.84 -11.75
C ASP A 68 4.04 6.97 -12.43
N GLY A 69 4.35 8.23 -12.11
CA GLY A 69 3.66 9.40 -12.69
C GLY A 69 2.24 9.61 -12.16
N LEU A 70 1.90 9.00 -11.03
CA LEU A 70 0.61 9.16 -10.37
C LEU A 70 0.51 10.52 -9.66
N ASP A 71 -0.71 10.97 -9.44
CA ASP A 71 -0.98 12.10 -8.55
C ASP A 71 -0.79 11.71 -7.08
N LEU A 72 -0.51 12.74 -6.26
CA LEU A 72 -0.18 12.53 -4.84
C LEU A 72 -1.38 12.05 -4.01
N ALA A 73 -2.61 12.43 -4.40
CA ALA A 73 -3.81 11.96 -3.71
C ALA A 73 -3.96 10.45 -3.85
N THR A 74 -4.00 9.97 -5.08
CA THR A 74 -4.12 8.54 -5.39
C THR A 74 -2.98 7.73 -4.78
N THR A 75 -1.74 8.24 -4.85
CA THR A 75 -0.59 7.53 -4.27
C THR A 75 -0.66 7.48 -2.75
N SER A 76 -1.06 8.59 -2.10
CA SER A 76 -1.24 8.62 -0.65
C SER A 76 -2.30 7.60 -0.20
N ASP A 77 -3.46 7.56 -0.87
CA ASP A 77 -4.52 6.60 -0.55
C ASP A 77 -4.04 5.16 -0.70
N ILE A 78 -3.35 4.83 -1.81
CA ILE A 78 -2.81 3.47 -2.03
C ILE A 78 -1.86 3.06 -0.90
N VAL A 79 -0.92 3.94 -0.53
CA VAL A 79 0.08 3.61 0.49
C VAL A 79 -0.53 3.55 1.88
N THR A 80 -1.34 4.55 2.27
CA THR A 80 -1.93 4.59 3.61
C THR A 80 -2.91 3.45 3.86
N ASP A 81 -3.76 3.14 2.88
CA ASP A 81 -4.73 2.06 2.96
C ASP A 81 -4.04 0.69 3.06
N ALA A 82 -3.03 0.46 2.20
CA ALA A 82 -2.31 -0.82 2.19
C ALA A 82 -1.49 -1.01 3.47
N LEU A 83 -0.74 -0.02 3.93
CA LEU A 83 0.02 -0.11 5.18
C LEU A 83 -0.90 -0.42 6.37
N THR A 84 -2.05 0.27 6.45
CA THR A 84 -3.05 0.01 7.48
C THR A 84 -3.60 -1.42 7.40
N ALA A 85 -3.93 -1.89 6.20
CA ALA A 85 -4.50 -3.23 5.99
C ALA A 85 -3.51 -4.37 6.32
N PHE A 86 -2.23 -4.17 6.08
CA PHE A 86 -1.16 -5.11 6.45
C PHE A 86 -0.66 -4.94 7.89
N GLY A 87 -1.15 -3.94 8.65
CA GLY A 87 -0.66 -3.63 9.99
C GLY A 87 0.78 -3.10 10.02
N LEU A 88 1.24 -2.51 8.91
CA LEU A 88 2.54 -1.92 8.76
C LEU A 88 2.58 -0.48 9.29
N LYS A 89 3.77 0.02 9.60
CA LYS A 89 3.97 1.38 10.07
C LYS A 89 4.20 2.35 8.92
N ALA A 90 4.00 3.63 9.17
CA ALA A 90 4.32 4.70 8.21
C ALA A 90 5.79 4.68 7.75
N SER A 91 6.73 4.28 8.63
CA SER A 91 8.15 4.09 8.29
C SER A 91 8.39 3.04 7.21
N ASP A 92 7.45 2.12 6.99
CA ASP A 92 7.56 1.06 5.99
C ASP A 92 7.11 1.54 4.59
N SER A 93 6.66 2.80 4.46
CA SER A 93 6.15 3.37 3.21
C SER A 93 7.16 3.32 2.07
N THR A 94 8.45 3.56 2.34
CA THR A 94 9.51 3.47 1.34
C THR A 94 9.68 2.04 0.85
N HIS A 95 9.71 1.08 1.76
CA HIS A 95 9.78 -0.34 1.41
C HIS A 95 8.57 -0.78 0.59
N PHE A 96 7.36 -0.39 1.02
CA PHE A 96 6.12 -0.65 0.28
C PHE A 96 6.17 -0.04 -1.13
N ALA A 97 6.63 1.20 -1.25
CA ALA A 97 6.79 1.88 -2.53
C ALA A 97 7.75 1.13 -3.47
N ASP A 98 8.88 0.66 -2.95
CA ASP A 98 9.87 -0.11 -3.70
C ASP A 98 9.29 -1.44 -4.20
N VAL A 99 8.53 -2.14 -3.37
CA VAL A 99 7.86 -3.40 -3.75
C VAL A 99 6.85 -3.16 -4.87
N LEU A 100 6.01 -2.11 -4.75
CA LEU A 100 5.04 -1.78 -5.81
C LEU A 100 5.71 -1.34 -7.10
N ALA A 101 6.72 -0.48 -7.04
CA ALA A 101 7.48 -0.04 -8.20
C ALA A 101 8.17 -1.24 -8.89
N LYS A 102 8.72 -2.17 -8.11
CA LYS A 102 9.31 -3.40 -8.65
C LYS A 102 8.26 -4.29 -9.30
N ALA A 103 7.12 -4.50 -8.66
CA ALA A 103 6.03 -5.31 -9.22
C ALA A 103 5.47 -4.70 -10.51
N SER A 104 5.26 -3.38 -10.55
CA SER A 104 4.76 -2.68 -11.74
C SER A 104 5.73 -2.74 -12.91
N SER A 105 7.05 -2.68 -12.65
CA SER A 105 8.09 -2.76 -13.68
C SER A 105 8.38 -4.18 -14.16
N SER A 106 8.01 -5.20 -13.38
CA SER A 106 8.31 -6.62 -13.66
C SER A 106 7.13 -7.42 -14.22
N ALA A 107 5.93 -6.84 -14.25
CA ALA A 107 4.71 -7.50 -14.71
C ALA A 107 3.88 -6.56 -15.61
N ASN A 108 2.92 -7.12 -16.31
CA ASN A 108 2.03 -6.34 -17.18
C ASN A 108 0.94 -5.60 -16.37
N THR A 109 1.38 -4.68 -15.51
CA THR A 109 0.53 -3.88 -14.63
C THR A 109 1.15 -2.49 -14.38
N ASN A 110 0.53 -1.69 -13.54
CA ASN A 110 1.05 -0.42 -13.03
C ASN A 110 0.66 -0.25 -11.56
N VAL A 111 1.21 0.77 -10.89
CA VAL A 111 0.95 1.02 -9.46
C VAL A 111 -0.53 1.28 -9.17
N ALA A 112 -1.24 2.00 -10.05
CA ALA A 112 -2.67 2.26 -9.88
C ALA A 112 -3.50 0.96 -9.90
N MET A 113 -3.22 0.04 -10.84
CA MET A 113 -3.89 -1.25 -10.92
C MET A 113 -3.54 -2.16 -9.74
N LEU A 114 -2.29 -2.13 -9.27
CA LEU A 114 -1.88 -2.85 -8.05
C LEU A 114 -2.61 -2.28 -6.84
N GLY A 115 -2.64 -0.96 -6.66
CA GLY A 115 -3.38 -0.29 -5.59
C GLY A 115 -4.85 -0.65 -5.57
N GLU A 116 -5.49 -0.66 -6.75
CA GLU A 116 -6.89 -1.11 -6.86
C GLU A 116 -7.07 -2.58 -6.44
N SER A 117 -6.11 -3.46 -6.77
CA SER A 117 -6.14 -4.86 -6.32
C SER A 117 -5.95 -4.98 -4.80
N PHE A 118 -5.03 -4.20 -4.23
CA PHE A 118 -4.73 -4.20 -2.80
C PHE A 118 -5.95 -3.82 -1.95
N LYS A 119 -6.79 -2.87 -2.38
CA LYS A 119 -8.03 -2.50 -1.67
C LYS A 119 -8.90 -3.70 -1.32
N TYR A 120 -8.91 -4.73 -2.16
CA TYR A 120 -9.70 -5.94 -1.94
C TYR A 120 -8.95 -7.00 -1.13
N VAL A 121 -7.69 -7.27 -1.48
CA VAL A 121 -6.97 -8.43 -0.95
C VAL A 121 -6.18 -8.13 0.31
N ALA A 122 -5.68 -6.91 0.51
CA ALA A 122 -4.77 -6.58 1.61
C ALA A 122 -5.36 -6.85 3.01
N PRO A 123 -6.65 -6.55 3.31
CA PRO A 123 -7.19 -6.82 4.63
C PRO A 123 -7.17 -8.31 5.00
N LEU A 124 -7.51 -9.19 4.06
CA LEU A 124 -7.48 -10.64 4.31
C LEU A 124 -6.04 -11.16 4.33
N ALA A 125 -5.23 -10.76 3.35
CA ALA A 125 -3.84 -11.19 3.23
C ALA A 125 -3.02 -10.80 4.48
N GLY A 126 -3.18 -9.57 4.97
CA GLY A 126 -2.54 -9.09 6.21
C GLY A 126 -2.98 -9.91 7.43
N THR A 127 -4.29 -10.21 7.56
CA THR A 127 -4.80 -11.06 8.64
C THR A 127 -4.25 -12.48 8.59
N MET A 128 -4.00 -13.01 7.39
CA MET A 128 -3.43 -14.34 7.17
C MET A 128 -1.90 -14.38 7.27
N GLY A 129 -1.25 -13.23 7.52
CA GLY A 129 0.21 -13.14 7.69
C GLY A 129 1.01 -13.13 6.38
N TYR A 130 0.35 -12.94 5.23
CA TYR A 130 1.08 -12.75 3.97
C TYR A 130 1.77 -11.39 3.94
N SER A 131 2.96 -11.35 3.36
CA SER A 131 3.71 -10.11 3.16
C SER A 131 3.20 -9.30 1.95
N VAL A 132 3.61 -8.06 1.88
CA VAL A 132 3.34 -7.20 0.71
C VAL A 132 3.97 -7.79 -0.55
N GLU A 133 5.14 -8.40 -0.41
CA GLU A 133 5.88 -9.06 -1.48
C GLU A 133 5.12 -10.26 -2.05
N ASP A 134 4.59 -11.11 -1.17
CA ASP A 134 3.81 -12.30 -1.58
C ASP A 134 2.59 -11.89 -2.39
N VAL A 135 1.85 -10.90 -1.88
CA VAL A 135 0.65 -10.37 -2.55
C VAL A 135 1.02 -9.68 -3.86
N SER A 136 2.08 -8.86 -3.88
CA SER A 136 2.55 -8.19 -5.10
C SER A 136 2.99 -9.18 -6.16
N LEU A 137 3.69 -10.26 -5.77
CA LEU A 137 4.09 -11.33 -6.68
C LEU A 137 2.87 -12.03 -7.28
N ALA A 138 1.90 -12.41 -6.44
CA ALA A 138 0.67 -13.06 -6.91
C ALA A 138 -0.11 -12.16 -7.88
N LEU A 139 -0.30 -10.88 -7.55
CA LEU A 139 -0.96 -9.91 -8.42
C LEU A 139 -0.19 -9.68 -9.73
N GLY A 140 1.14 -9.65 -9.69
CA GLY A 140 1.98 -9.54 -10.88
C GLY A 140 1.84 -10.74 -11.82
N LEU A 141 1.82 -11.96 -11.29
CA LEU A 141 1.57 -13.19 -12.07
C LEU A 141 0.16 -13.19 -12.69
N MET A 142 -0.85 -12.78 -11.93
CA MET A 142 -2.22 -12.62 -12.43
C MET A 142 -2.29 -11.56 -13.54
N ALA A 143 -1.57 -10.45 -13.39
CA ALA A 143 -1.51 -9.39 -14.38
C ALA A 143 -0.89 -9.86 -15.71
N ASN A 144 0.12 -10.71 -15.66
CA ASN A 144 0.70 -11.33 -16.87
C ASN A 144 -0.28 -12.27 -17.58
N ALA A 145 -1.24 -12.84 -16.82
CA ALA A 145 -2.37 -13.60 -17.36
C ALA A 145 -3.59 -12.72 -17.70
N SER A 146 -3.42 -11.39 -17.77
CA SER A 146 -4.45 -10.40 -18.10
C SER A 146 -5.54 -10.21 -17.01
N VAL A 147 -5.33 -10.70 -15.80
CA VAL A 147 -6.21 -10.47 -14.65
C VAL A 147 -5.64 -9.33 -13.81
N LYS A 148 -6.25 -8.14 -13.81
CA LYS A 148 -5.70 -6.90 -13.25
C LYS A 148 -6.73 -6.12 -12.44
N GLY A 149 -6.25 -5.15 -11.65
CA GLY A 149 -7.09 -4.22 -10.89
C GLY A 149 -8.05 -4.95 -9.95
N SER A 150 -9.27 -4.46 -9.84
CA SER A 150 -10.30 -5.03 -8.96
C SER A 150 -10.58 -6.52 -9.23
N MET A 151 -10.48 -6.96 -10.49
CA MET A 151 -10.66 -8.37 -10.84
C MET A 151 -9.55 -9.25 -10.23
N ALA A 152 -8.30 -8.80 -10.24
CA ALA A 152 -7.21 -9.53 -9.60
C ALA A 152 -7.40 -9.59 -8.09
N GLY A 153 -7.70 -8.44 -7.45
CA GLY A 153 -7.95 -8.38 -6.02
C GLY A 153 -9.09 -9.30 -5.56
N THR A 154 -10.23 -9.25 -6.24
CA THR A 154 -11.41 -10.09 -5.91
C THR A 154 -11.16 -11.58 -6.18
N SER A 155 -10.42 -11.92 -7.23
CA SER A 155 -10.07 -13.30 -7.54
C SER A 155 -9.09 -13.86 -6.51
N LEU A 156 -8.08 -13.06 -6.11
CA LEU A 156 -7.08 -13.48 -5.13
C LEU A 156 -7.70 -13.64 -3.75
N ILE A 157 -8.55 -12.71 -3.28
CA ILE A 157 -9.26 -12.86 -2.01
C ILE A 157 -10.15 -14.10 -1.99
N THR A 158 -10.81 -14.40 -3.11
CA THR A 158 -11.63 -15.61 -3.24
C THR A 158 -10.77 -16.87 -3.15
N ALA A 159 -9.62 -16.90 -3.81
CA ALA A 159 -8.67 -18.00 -3.74
C ALA A 159 -8.17 -18.21 -2.30
N LEU A 160 -7.69 -17.16 -1.65
CA LEU A 160 -7.19 -17.20 -0.27
C LEU A 160 -8.29 -17.67 0.72
N SER A 161 -9.51 -17.11 0.60
CA SER A 161 -10.64 -17.51 1.45
C SER A 161 -10.99 -19.00 1.29
N ASN A 162 -10.99 -19.47 0.03
CA ASN A 162 -11.28 -20.88 -0.27
C ASN A 162 -10.17 -21.83 0.22
N LEU A 163 -8.94 -21.36 0.23
CA LEU A 163 -7.81 -22.10 0.78
C LEU A 163 -7.85 -22.12 2.31
N ALA A 164 -8.14 -21.01 2.96
CA ALA A 164 -8.22 -20.90 4.43
C ALA A 164 -9.40 -21.67 5.04
N SER A 165 -10.51 -21.78 4.29
CA SER A 165 -11.70 -22.51 4.73
C SER A 165 -12.21 -23.42 3.62
N PRO A 166 -11.48 -24.52 3.33
CA PRO A 166 -11.85 -25.39 2.23
C PRO A 166 -13.10 -26.18 2.56
N THR A 167 -13.98 -26.36 1.55
CA THR A 167 -15.05 -27.37 1.66
C THR A 167 -14.46 -28.77 1.78
N GLU A 168 -15.23 -29.74 2.28
CA GLU A 168 -14.78 -31.13 2.44
C GLU A 168 -14.15 -31.69 1.14
N GLN A 169 -14.76 -31.44 -0.01
CA GLN A 169 -14.21 -31.85 -1.29
C GLN A 169 -12.89 -31.19 -1.65
N ARG A 170 -12.73 -29.89 -1.33
CA ARG A 170 -11.47 -29.15 -1.54
C ARG A 170 -10.39 -29.65 -0.61
N ALA A 171 -10.72 -29.89 0.68
CA ALA A 171 -9.78 -30.42 1.65
C ALA A 171 -9.25 -31.80 1.21
N LEU A 172 -10.11 -32.70 0.71
CA LEU A 172 -9.72 -33.98 0.14
C LEU A 172 -8.79 -33.82 -1.07
N CYS A 173 -9.09 -32.86 -1.97
CA CYS A 173 -8.23 -32.57 -3.11
C CYS A 173 -6.87 -32.02 -2.69
N MET A 174 -6.84 -31.09 -1.75
CA MET A 174 -5.62 -30.52 -1.20
C MET A 174 -4.73 -31.61 -0.57
N GLY A 175 -5.32 -32.48 0.26
CA GLY A 175 -4.62 -33.61 0.86
C GLY A 175 -4.03 -34.57 -0.17
N LYS A 176 -4.76 -34.83 -1.28
CA LYS A 176 -4.28 -35.68 -2.38
C LYS A 176 -3.02 -35.13 -3.07
N TYR A 177 -2.88 -33.80 -3.12
CA TYR A 177 -1.74 -33.12 -3.75
C TYR A 177 -0.70 -32.62 -2.74
N GLY A 178 -0.84 -32.97 -1.44
CA GLY A 178 0.09 -32.55 -0.40
C GLY A 178 0.08 -31.02 -0.13
N ILE A 179 -1.03 -30.34 -0.44
CA ILE A 179 -1.20 -28.92 -0.17
C ILE A 179 -1.73 -28.74 1.24
N SER A 180 -0.94 -28.16 2.13
CA SER A 180 -1.35 -27.74 3.47
C SER A 180 -1.21 -26.22 3.59
N ILE A 181 -2.17 -25.55 4.22
CA ILE A 181 -2.13 -24.10 4.46
C ILE A 181 -1.86 -23.82 5.92
N SER A 182 -2.02 -24.79 6.80
CA SER A 182 -1.64 -24.69 8.19
C SER A 182 -0.27 -25.33 8.36
N ASP A 183 0.73 -24.53 8.73
CA ASP A 183 1.87 -25.06 9.44
C ASP A 183 1.34 -25.64 10.76
N THR A 184 1.20 -26.95 10.81
CA THR A 184 0.89 -27.69 12.03
C THR A 184 2.15 -27.81 12.88
N GLU A 185 2.74 -26.68 13.25
CA GLU A 185 3.70 -26.58 14.36
C GLU A 185 3.15 -25.54 15.32
N GLY A 186 2.24 -25.97 16.19
CA GLY A 186 1.77 -25.25 17.36
C GLY A 186 2.50 -25.74 18.59
#